data_97cd2b57697545b7bf7f748030704d7c
#
_entry.id   97cd2b57697545b7bf7f748030704d7c
#
_cell.length_a   1.000
_cell.length_b   1.000
_cell.length_c   1.000
_cell.angle_alpha   90.00
_cell.angle_beta   90.00
_cell.angle_gamma   90.00
#
_symmetry.space_group_name_H-M   'P 1'
#
loop_
_entity.id
_entity.type
_entity.pdbx_description
1 polymer ?
#
loop_
_entity_poly.entity_id
_entity_poly.type
_entity_poly.pdbx_seq_one_letter_code
_entity_poly.pdbx_strand_id
1 'polypeptide(L)'
;MNSTDKINEKREIKLDGCNKVRELLKKFPKQELVVYPTPIHRLKNLEKTIGHNSLWIKRDDMTGIGIGGNKIRNLEYLLGDAVENKCDIILFSGQLQSNLCSLAAAAARKLGLDCISVHNNNSPKTLEGNTLLNYILGVQSIYIGEVDTDERSRQVEQISKDLIKKGKNPYIIYNGSATPLGALGYVEAAVELNEQCLKKHINIKHVFVPAGNGGIAAGFIFGTGLLDIPFHVHVISVENPKNELYEIIFNFENELEDLIGEKLSYNIDNIMTVYDNYRGEGWGCSTKESDEMIFQLARLEGIFVEKVYTSKTVVGMVDMVKNNVIPKNESVCYIHTGGLGALFAQF
;
A
#
# COMPACT_ATOMS: atom_id res chain seq x y z
N MET A 1 28.95 26.71 -17.95
CA MET A 1 27.68 26.35 -17.26
C MET A 1 27.86 26.56 -15.78
N ASN A 2 26.98 27.35 -15.16
CA ASN A 2 26.99 27.64 -13.73
C ASN A 2 26.56 26.39 -12.94
N SER A 3 26.94 26.24 -11.66
CA SER A 3 26.54 25.11 -10.81
C SER A 3 25.00 24.95 -10.73
N THR A 4 24.28 26.06 -10.72
CA THR A 4 22.81 26.12 -10.73
C THR A 4 22.24 25.56 -12.03
N ASP A 5 22.86 25.83 -13.18
CA ASP A 5 22.39 25.31 -14.47
C ASP A 5 22.51 23.79 -14.54
N LYS A 6 23.61 23.22 -14.04
CA LYS A 6 23.79 21.76 -13.95
C LYS A 6 22.81 21.07 -13.02
N ILE A 7 22.42 21.73 -11.93
CA ILE A 7 21.42 21.20 -10.98
C ILE A 7 20.04 21.20 -11.65
N ASN A 8 19.68 22.27 -12.34
CA ASN A 8 18.40 22.36 -13.05
C ASN A 8 18.31 21.34 -14.19
N GLU A 9 19.35 21.20 -15.01
CA GLU A 9 19.42 20.21 -16.08
C GLU A 9 19.24 18.77 -15.56
N LYS A 10 19.94 18.37 -14.49
CA LYS A 10 19.77 17.06 -13.86
C LYS A 10 18.36 16.84 -13.33
N ARG A 11 17.72 17.89 -12.83
CA ARG A 11 16.35 17.83 -12.34
C ARG A 11 15.34 17.64 -13.47
N GLU A 12 15.53 18.34 -14.59
CA GLU A 12 14.69 18.19 -15.79
C GLU A 12 14.79 16.78 -16.36
N ILE A 13 15.99 16.22 -16.45
CA ILE A 13 16.19 14.82 -16.88
C ILE A 13 15.44 13.83 -15.97
N LYS A 14 15.46 14.03 -14.65
CA LYS A 14 14.73 13.17 -13.71
C LYS A 14 13.22 13.34 -13.81
N LEU A 15 12.71 14.54 -14.06
CA LEU A 15 11.28 14.78 -14.31
C LEU A 15 10.83 14.14 -15.62
N ASP A 16 11.68 14.15 -16.64
CA ASP A 16 11.43 13.43 -17.89
C ASP A 16 11.32 11.91 -17.66
N GLY A 17 12.17 11.35 -16.79
CA GLY A 17 12.05 9.95 -16.34
C GLY A 17 10.69 9.65 -15.70
N CYS A 18 10.19 10.54 -14.83
CA CYS A 18 8.84 10.41 -14.26
C CYS A 18 7.75 10.40 -15.33
N ASN A 19 7.86 11.30 -16.33
CA ASN A 19 6.91 11.38 -17.44
C ASN A 19 6.91 10.09 -18.27
N LYS A 20 8.08 9.51 -18.56
CA LYS A 20 8.18 8.23 -19.28
C LYS A 20 7.45 7.10 -18.55
N VAL A 21 7.65 6.98 -17.25
CA VAL A 21 6.93 5.95 -16.47
C VAL A 21 5.42 6.20 -16.51
N ARG A 22 4.96 7.45 -16.39
CA ARG A 22 3.53 7.78 -16.51
C ARG A 22 2.96 7.41 -17.88
N GLU A 23 3.71 7.61 -18.97
CA GLU A 23 3.27 7.19 -20.32
C GLU A 23 3.12 5.67 -20.42
N LEU A 24 4.01 4.89 -19.79
CA LEU A 24 3.87 3.44 -19.73
C LEU A 24 2.59 3.02 -18.99
N LEU A 25 2.24 3.71 -17.91
CA LEU A 25 1.04 3.41 -17.12
C LEU A 25 -0.27 3.78 -17.81
N LYS A 26 -0.28 4.71 -18.76
CA LYS A 26 -1.48 5.09 -19.55
C LYS A 26 -2.06 3.97 -20.40
N LYS A 27 -1.32 2.88 -20.63
CA LYS A 27 -1.82 1.69 -21.34
C LYS A 27 -2.92 0.96 -20.57
N PHE A 28 -2.99 1.18 -19.26
CA PHE A 28 -3.88 0.45 -18.37
C PHE A 28 -5.09 1.28 -18.00
N PRO A 29 -6.30 0.69 -18.04
CA PRO A 29 -7.51 1.38 -17.61
C PRO A 29 -7.37 1.79 -16.15
N LYS A 30 -7.78 3.03 -15.85
CA LYS A 30 -7.66 3.59 -14.51
C LYS A 30 -8.88 4.44 -14.17
N GLN A 31 -9.37 4.34 -12.93
CA GLN A 31 -10.38 5.24 -12.37
C GLN A 31 -9.71 6.29 -11.47
N GLU A 32 -10.16 7.52 -11.54
CA GLU A 32 -9.66 8.60 -10.67
C GLU A 32 -10.31 8.50 -9.28
N LEU A 33 -9.64 7.81 -8.37
CA LEU A 33 -10.12 7.59 -7.00
C LEU A 33 -9.26 8.29 -5.96
N VAL A 34 -7.96 8.40 -6.17
CA VAL A 34 -7.02 9.06 -5.26
C VAL A 34 -7.04 10.57 -5.45
N VAL A 35 -7.05 11.32 -4.35
CA VAL A 35 -6.78 12.76 -4.38
C VAL A 35 -5.27 12.98 -4.47
N TYR A 36 -4.80 13.28 -5.66
CA TYR A 36 -3.38 13.47 -5.97
C TYR A 36 -2.91 14.92 -5.80
N PRO A 37 -1.64 15.13 -5.40
CA PRO A 37 -0.75 14.16 -4.77
C PRO A 37 -1.12 13.95 -3.29
N THR A 38 -0.95 12.74 -2.75
CA THR A 38 -1.10 12.58 -1.30
C THR A 38 -0.05 13.41 -0.55
N PRO A 39 -0.36 13.94 0.64
CA PRO A 39 0.56 14.85 1.33
C PRO A 39 1.89 14.20 1.71
N ILE A 40 2.96 15.02 1.70
CA ILE A 40 4.26 14.69 2.29
C ILE A 40 4.68 15.81 3.23
N HIS A 41 5.06 15.48 4.46
CA HIS A 41 5.55 16.43 5.46
C HIS A 41 6.53 15.80 6.44
N ARG A 42 7.19 16.64 7.25
CA ARG A 42 8.17 16.18 8.24
C ARG A 42 7.50 15.74 9.55
N LEU A 43 8.11 14.77 10.22
CA LEU A 43 7.78 14.30 11.56
C LEU A 43 8.68 15.01 12.59
N LYS A 44 8.48 16.31 12.78
CA LYS A 44 9.41 17.19 13.51
C LYS A 44 9.55 16.85 15.01
N ASN A 45 8.47 16.42 15.65
CA ASN A 45 8.53 16.07 17.07
C ASN A 45 9.18 14.69 17.26
N LEU A 46 8.94 13.75 16.35
CA LEU A 46 9.62 12.46 16.35
C LEU A 46 11.11 12.64 16.06
N GLU A 47 11.51 13.46 15.08
CA GLU A 47 12.90 13.82 14.80
C GLU A 47 13.63 14.32 16.06
N LYS A 48 13.01 15.26 16.75
CA LYS A 48 13.56 15.82 17.99
C LYS A 48 13.71 14.76 19.09
N THR A 49 12.70 13.86 19.19
CA THR A 49 12.69 12.83 20.23
C THR A 49 13.76 11.77 20.02
N ILE A 50 14.06 11.40 18.76
CA ILE A 50 15.02 10.32 18.45
C ILE A 50 16.39 10.85 18.01
N GLY A 51 16.56 12.18 17.93
CA GLY A 51 17.82 12.80 17.55
C GLY A 51 18.20 12.64 16.09
N HIS A 52 17.22 12.66 15.19
CA HIS A 52 17.43 12.62 13.74
C HIS A 52 17.06 13.97 13.10
N ASN A 53 17.57 14.25 11.89
CA ASN A 53 17.45 15.58 11.29
C ASN A 53 16.43 15.67 10.15
N SER A 54 15.97 14.55 9.62
CA SER A 54 15.12 14.56 8.40
C SER A 54 14.27 13.30 8.29
N LEU A 55 13.17 13.26 9.05
CA LEU A 55 12.15 12.22 8.95
C LEU A 55 10.90 12.76 8.25
N TRP A 56 10.46 12.08 7.23
CA TRP A 56 9.31 12.43 6.42
C TRP A 56 8.24 11.36 6.50
N ILE A 57 7.02 11.74 6.25
CA ILE A 57 5.89 10.83 6.09
C ILE A 57 5.15 11.15 4.80
N LYS A 58 4.89 10.11 4.00
CA LYS A 58 4.00 10.13 2.84
C LYS A 58 2.65 9.62 3.28
N ARG A 59 1.61 10.44 3.15
CA ARG A 59 0.28 10.24 3.75
C ARG A 59 -0.66 9.49 2.80
N ASP A 60 -0.35 8.21 2.49
CA ASP A 60 -1.26 7.38 1.71
C ASP A 60 -2.48 6.87 2.50
N ASP A 61 -2.55 7.21 3.79
CA ASP A 61 -3.76 7.17 4.59
C ASP A 61 -4.77 8.27 4.18
N MET A 62 -4.36 9.29 3.42
CA MET A 62 -5.18 10.43 3.00
C MET A 62 -5.51 10.38 1.50
N THR A 63 -5.89 9.22 0.99
CA THR A 63 -6.22 9.03 -0.43
C THR A 63 -7.57 9.58 -0.86
N GLY A 64 -8.43 9.99 0.09
CA GLY A 64 -9.65 10.78 -0.20
C GLY A 64 -10.93 9.98 -0.41
N ILE A 65 -10.91 8.64 -0.44
CA ILE A 65 -12.12 7.81 -0.53
C ILE A 65 -12.26 6.95 0.73
N GLY A 66 -13.50 6.84 1.22
CA GLY A 66 -13.78 6.19 2.49
C GLY A 66 -13.02 6.87 3.61
N ILE A 67 -12.30 6.08 4.40
CA ILE A 67 -11.42 6.60 5.45
C ILE A 67 -9.96 6.77 4.98
N GLY A 68 -9.70 6.59 3.69
CA GLY A 68 -8.37 6.63 3.10
C GLY A 68 -7.53 5.36 3.34
N GLY A 69 -6.48 5.22 2.55
CA GLY A 69 -5.54 4.10 2.65
C GLY A 69 -4.98 3.67 1.30
N ASN A 70 -3.89 2.94 1.37
CA ASN A 70 -3.09 2.49 0.23
C ASN A 70 -3.87 1.70 -0.82
N LYS A 71 -4.90 0.96 -0.39
CA LYS A 71 -5.68 0.11 -1.29
C LYS A 71 -6.39 0.89 -2.39
N ILE A 72 -6.69 2.16 -2.16
CA ILE A 72 -7.32 3.01 -3.20
C ILE A 72 -6.41 3.15 -4.42
N ARG A 73 -5.08 3.21 -4.26
CA ARG A 73 -4.15 3.23 -5.41
C ARG A 73 -4.23 1.96 -6.26
N ASN A 74 -4.28 0.80 -5.59
CA ASN A 74 -4.44 -0.48 -6.30
C ASN A 74 -5.81 -0.57 -6.98
N LEU A 75 -6.86 -0.08 -6.29
CA LEU A 75 -8.23 -0.11 -6.76
C LEU A 75 -8.46 0.80 -7.96
N GLU A 76 -7.68 1.86 -8.16
CA GLU A 76 -7.77 2.68 -9.36
C GLU A 76 -7.61 1.85 -10.63
N TYR A 77 -6.63 0.94 -10.67
CA TYR A 77 -6.35 0.08 -11.81
C TYR A 77 -7.31 -1.12 -11.85
N LEU A 78 -7.55 -1.79 -10.73
CA LEU A 78 -8.45 -2.94 -10.68
C LEU A 78 -9.88 -2.57 -11.05
N LEU A 79 -10.39 -1.45 -10.56
CA LEU A 79 -11.72 -0.98 -10.92
C LEU A 79 -11.73 -0.29 -12.29
N GLY A 80 -10.58 0.19 -12.78
CA GLY A 80 -10.41 0.59 -14.17
C GLY A 80 -10.69 -0.57 -15.11
N ASP A 81 -10.05 -1.69 -14.87
CA ASP A 81 -10.24 -2.93 -15.63
C ASP A 81 -11.69 -3.48 -15.49
N ALA A 82 -12.25 -3.45 -14.28
CA ALA A 82 -13.64 -3.85 -14.04
C ALA A 82 -14.64 -3.03 -14.87
N VAL A 83 -14.47 -1.70 -14.93
CA VAL A 83 -15.34 -0.79 -15.68
C VAL A 83 -15.17 -0.99 -17.19
N GLU A 84 -13.94 -1.14 -17.69
CA GLU A 84 -13.67 -1.42 -19.10
C GLU A 84 -14.33 -2.72 -19.55
N ASN A 85 -14.29 -3.75 -18.68
CA ASN A 85 -14.96 -5.04 -18.91
C ASN A 85 -16.48 -5.01 -18.61
N LYS A 86 -17.05 -3.85 -18.34
CA LYS A 86 -18.48 -3.64 -18.06
C LYS A 86 -19.01 -4.52 -16.91
N CYS A 87 -18.18 -4.74 -15.90
CA CYS A 87 -18.59 -5.45 -14.70
C CYS A 87 -19.62 -4.62 -13.91
N ASP A 88 -20.64 -5.29 -13.37
CA ASP A 88 -21.74 -4.65 -12.65
C ASP A 88 -21.68 -4.87 -11.13
N ILE A 89 -20.86 -5.83 -10.70
CA ILE A 89 -20.71 -6.19 -9.29
C ILE A 89 -19.26 -6.54 -8.95
N ILE A 90 -18.78 -6.01 -7.84
CA ILE A 90 -17.42 -6.26 -7.34
C ILE A 90 -17.46 -7.25 -6.19
N LEU A 91 -16.71 -8.34 -6.32
CA LEU A 91 -16.49 -9.36 -5.30
C LEU A 91 -15.12 -9.13 -4.66
N PHE A 92 -15.05 -9.04 -3.35
CA PHE A 92 -13.80 -8.96 -2.62
C PHE A 92 -13.88 -9.78 -1.33
N SER A 93 -12.74 -10.17 -0.79
CA SER A 93 -12.71 -11.02 0.39
C SER A 93 -11.59 -10.66 1.37
N GLY A 94 -11.77 -11.06 2.61
CA GLY A 94 -10.81 -10.85 3.68
C GLY A 94 -11.37 -11.19 5.04
N GLN A 95 -10.58 -11.07 6.08
CA GLN A 95 -11.06 -11.15 7.45
C GLN A 95 -11.94 -9.94 7.81
N LEU A 96 -12.65 -10.00 8.96
CA LEU A 96 -13.62 -8.98 9.38
C LEU A 96 -13.06 -7.55 9.34
N GLN A 97 -11.82 -7.34 9.79
CA GLN A 97 -11.17 -6.03 9.83
C GLN A 97 -10.28 -5.74 8.62
N SER A 98 -10.52 -6.41 7.48
CA SER A 98 -9.76 -6.17 6.25
C SER A 98 -9.90 -4.74 5.75
N ASN A 99 -8.78 -4.03 5.66
CA ASN A 99 -8.72 -2.68 5.08
C ASN A 99 -9.03 -2.67 3.57
N LEU A 100 -8.77 -3.80 2.87
CA LEU A 100 -9.18 -3.93 1.47
C LEU A 100 -10.70 -3.90 1.35
N CYS A 101 -11.43 -4.68 2.19
CA CYS A 101 -12.88 -4.83 2.04
C CYS A 101 -13.62 -3.49 2.18
N SER A 102 -13.31 -2.69 3.20
CA SER A 102 -13.97 -1.39 3.38
C SER A 102 -13.61 -0.36 2.30
N LEU A 103 -12.35 -0.35 1.85
CA LEU A 103 -11.91 0.58 0.81
C LEU A 103 -12.40 0.16 -0.58
N ALA A 104 -12.45 -1.15 -0.89
CA ALA A 104 -13.04 -1.67 -2.12
C ALA A 104 -14.55 -1.37 -2.19
N ALA A 105 -15.26 -1.51 -1.07
CA ALA A 105 -16.65 -1.13 -0.96
C ALA A 105 -16.86 0.36 -1.24
N ALA A 106 -16.07 1.23 -0.60
CA ALA A 106 -16.16 2.67 -0.79
C ALA A 106 -15.86 3.09 -2.25
N ALA A 107 -14.84 2.48 -2.85
CA ALA A 107 -14.47 2.73 -4.24
C ALA A 107 -15.53 2.22 -5.24
N ALA A 108 -16.08 1.02 -5.03
CA ALA A 108 -17.17 0.48 -5.84
C ALA A 108 -18.41 1.38 -5.78
N ARG A 109 -18.83 1.82 -4.58
CA ARG A 109 -19.94 2.76 -4.42
C ARG A 109 -19.71 4.12 -5.09
N LYS A 110 -18.48 4.64 -5.05
CA LYS A 110 -18.11 5.86 -5.77
C LYS A 110 -18.33 5.74 -7.27
N LEU A 111 -18.14 4.55 -7.84
CA LEU A 111 -18.32 4.25 -9.26
C LEU A 111 -19.73 3.75 -9.60
N GLY A 112 -20.65 3.68 -8.64
CA GLY A 112 -22.02 3.19 -8.86
C GLY A 112 -22.12 1.69 -9.04
N LEU A 113 -21.10 0.91 -8.64
CA LEU A 113 -21.06 -0.54 -8.74
C LEU A 113 -21.60 -1.21 -7.49
N ASP A 114 -22.32 -2.32 -7.68
CA ASP A 114 -22.69 -3.20 -6.56
C ASP A 114 -21.46 -3.94 -6.01
N CYS A 115 -21.54 -4.37 -4.75
CA CYS A 115 -20.43 -5.10 -4.15
C CYS A 115 -20.87 -6.13 -3.10
N ILE A 116 -20.10 -7.22 -3.06
CA ILE A 116 -20.25 -8.31 -2.09
C ILE A 116 -18.90 -8.54 -1.44
N SER A 117 -18.88 -8.62 -0.10
CA SER A 117 -17.71 -9.04 0.67
C SER A 117 -17.89 -10.47 1.19
N VAL A 118 -16.82 -11.27 1.12
CA VAL A 118 -16.80 -12.64 1.65
C VAL A 118 -15.75 -12.72 2.77
N HIS A 119 -16.20 -13.07 3.97
CA HIS A 119 -15.37 -13.13 5.18
C HIS A 119 -15.22 -14.56 5.66
N ASN A 120 -13.96 -15.00 5.85
CA ASN A 120 -13.63 -16.31 6.44
C ASN A 120 -13.66 -16.26 7.98
N ASN A 121 -14.74 -15.74 8.51
CA ASN A 121 -15.04 -15.64 9.92
C ASN A 121 -16.53 -15.91 10.11
N ASN A 122 -16.93 -16.16 11.35
CA ASN A 122 -18.33 -16.12 11.74
C ASN A 122 -18.86 -14.68 11.71
N SER A 123 -20.18 -14.52 11.55
CA SER A 123 -20.83 -13.21 11.61
C SER A 123 -20.48 -12.50 12.92
N PRO A 124 -20.02 -11.24 12.88
CA PRO A 124 -19.64 -10.53 14.09
C PRO A 124 -20.86 -10.23 14.96
N LYS A 125 -20.70 -10.33 16.27
CA LYS A 125 -21.76 -9.99 17.25
C LYS A 125 -21.99 -8.47 17.31
N THR A 126 -20.95 -7.69 17.08
CA THR A 126 -20.98 -6.23 17.11
C THR A 126 -20.32 -5.70 15.83
N LEU A 127 -20.93 -4.69 15.22
CA LEU A 127 -20.35 -4.00 14.07
C LEU A 127 -19.41 -2.91 14.58
N GLU A 128 -18.13 -3.03 14.25
CA GLU A 128 -17.09 -2.07 14.63
C GLU A 128 -16.02 -1.98 13.55
N GLY A 129 -15.23 -0.92 13.56
CA GLY A 129 -14.14 -0.76 12.60
C GLY A 129 -14.59 -0.94 11.14
N ASN A 130 -13.88 -1.77 10.39
CA ASN A 130 -14.17 -2.00 8.97
C ASN A 130 -15.51 -2.73 8.73
N THR A 131 -15.99 -3.56 9.66
CA THR A 131 -17.31 -4.19 9.50
C THR A 131 -18.45 -3.19 9.61
N LEU A 132 -18.33 -2.18 10.47
CA LEU A 132 -19.28 -1.07 10.55
C LEU A 132 -19.27 -0.24 9.27
N LEU A 133 -18.08 0.06 8.72
CA LEU A 133 -17.95 0.79 7.46
C LEU A 133 -18.61 0.03 6.30
N ASN A 134 -18.40 -1.28 6.19
CA ASN A 134 -19.06 -2.11 5.19
C ASN A 134 -20.60 -2.07 5.32
N TYR A 135 -21.11 -2.14 6.55
CA TYR A 135 -22.54 -2.03 6.80
C TYR A 135 -23.11 -0.66 6.38
N ILE A 136 -22.46 0.43 6.75
CA ILE A 136 -22.86 1.81 6.36
C ILE A 136 -22.85 1.97 4.83
N LEU A 137 -21.88 1.36 4.14
CA LEU A 137 -21.78 1.38 2.68
C LEU A 137 -22.79 0.46 1.98
N GLY A 138 -23.60 -0.27 2.74
CA GLY A 138 -24.63 -1.18 2.20
C GLY A 138 -24.02 -2.38 1.46
N VAL A 139 -22.88 -2.87 1.93
CA VAL A 139 -22.23 -4.07 1.37
C VAL A 139 -23.02 -5.32 1.75
N GLN A 140 -23.27 -6.20 0.80
CA GLN A 140 -23.74 -7.55 1.09
C GLN A 140 -22.57 -8.38 1.64
N SER A 141 -22.50 -8.53 2.95
CA SER A 141 -21.45 -9.33 3.61
C SER A 141 -21.89 -10.80 3.78
N ILE A 142 -21.05 -11.71 3.29
CA ILE A 142 -21.23 -13.16 3.41
C ILE A 142 -20.17 -13.68 4.38
N TYR A 143 -20.59 -14.41 5.40
CA TYR A 143 -19.74 -15.01 6.42
C TYR A 143 -19.73 -16.53 6.25
N ILE A 144 -18.54 -17.09 5.97
CA ILE A 144 -18.38 -18.52 5.61
C ILE A 144 -17.79 -19.38 6.75
N GLY A 145 -17.69 -18.79 7.97
CA GLY A 145 -17.11 -19.46 9.12
C GLY A 145 -15.58 -19.38 9.14
N GLU A 146 -14.98 -20.03 10.14
CA GLU A 146 -13.53 -20.08 10.32
C GLU A 146 -12.90 -21.07 9.32
N VAL A 147 -12.48 -20.57 8.17
CA VAL A 147 -11.82 -21.34 7.10
C VAL A 147 -10.53 -20.65 6.67
N ASP A 148 -9.64 -21.38 6.00
CA ASP A 148 -8.40 -20.83 5.46
C ASP A 148 -8.63 -19.93 4.23
N THR A 149 -7.56 -19.32 3.75
CA THR A 149 -7.58 -18.42 2.60
C THR A 149 -7.94 -19.16 1.29
N ASP A 150 -7.55 -20.40 1.14
CA ASP A 150 -7.78 -21.18 -0.07
C ASP A 150 -9.26 -21.57 -0.18
N GLU A 151 -9.88 -21.99 0.94
CA GLU A 151 -11.31 -22.24 0.96
C GLU A 151 -12.10 -20.95 0.73
N ARG A 152 -11.71 -19.84 1.34
CA ARG A 152 -12.34 -18.54 1.07
C ARG A 152 -12.27 -18.19 -0.42
N SER A 153 -11.14 -18.39 -1.07
CA SER A 153 -10.96 -18.12 -2.51
C SER A 153 -11.89 -19.01 -3.36
N ARG A 154 -11.99 -20.30 -3.03
CA ARG A 154 -12.92 -21.22 -3.70
C ARG A 154 -14.38 -20.78 -3.57
N GLN A 155 -14.78 -20.32 -2.39
CA GLN A 155 -16.15 -19.81 -2.14
C GLN A 155 -16.43 -18.53 -2.93
N VAL A 156 -15.47 -17.61 -3.03
CA VAL A 156 -15.59 -16.39 -3.86
C VAL A 156 -15.79 -16.75 -5.33
N GLU A 157 -15.02 -17.68 -5.86
CA GLU A 157 -15.17 -18.15 -7.24
C GLU A 157 -16.53 -18.82 -7.48
N GLN A 158 -17.02 -19.62 -6.50
CA GLN A 158 -18.33 -20.23 -6.61
C GLN A 158 -19.44 -19.18 -6.62
N ILE A 159 -19.38 -18.18 -5.76
CA ILE A 159 -20.32 -17.04 -5.75
C ILE A 159 -20.29 -16.30 -7.09
N SER A 160 -19.10 -16.07 -7.64
CA SER A 160 -18.95 -15.45 -8.97
C SER A 160 -19.66 -16.26 -10.04
N LYS A 161 -19.45 -17.58 -10.11
CA LYS A 161 -20.12 -18.48 -11.06
C LYS A 161 -21.65 -18.43 -10.92
N ASP A 162 -22.16 -18.35 -9.70
CA ASP A 162 -23.60 -18.30 -9.46
C ASP A 162 -24.22 -16.94 -9.82
N LEU A 163 -23.47 -15.85 -9.69
CA LEU A 163 -23.85 -14.53 -10.20
C LEU A 163 -23.92 -14.52 -11.73
N ILE A 164 -22.94 -15.10 -12.41
CA ILE A 164 -22.92 -15.22 -13.87
C ILE A 164 -24.17 -15.99 -14.38
N LYS A 165 -24.55 -17.10 -13.73
CA LYS A 165 -25.79 -17.84 -14.07
C LYS A 165 -27.06 -16.98 -13.91
N LYS A 166 -27.02 -15.95 -13.06
CA LYS A 166 -28.11 -14.98 -12.85
C LYS A 166 -28.03 -13.76 -13.79
N GLY A 167 -27.12 -13.79 -14.77
CA GLY A 167 -26.94 -12.74 -15.77
C GLY A 167 -26.17 -11.52 -15.27
N LYS A 168 -25.43 -11.64 -14.15
CA LYS A 168 -24.52 -10.61 -13.65
C LYS A 168 -23.13 -10.75 -14.26
N ASN A 169 -22.35 -9.66 -14.26
CA ASN A 169 -20.96 -9.63 -14.69
C ASN A 169 -20.03 -9.28 -13.50
N PRO A 170 -19.68 -10.25 -12.65
CA PRO A 170 -18.87 -10.00 -11.46
C PRO A 170 -17.38 -9.82 -11.80
N TYR A 171 -16.72 -8.91 -11.06
CA TYR A 171 -15.27 -8.75 -11.03
C TYR A 171 -14.73 -9.17 -9.66
N ILE A 172 -13.74 -10.07 -9.63
CA ILE A 172 -13.12 -10.53 -8.39
C ILE A 172 -11.87 -9.72 -8.09
N ILE A 173 -11.85 -9.04 -6.95
CA ILE A 173 -10.63 -8.49 -6.37
C ILE A 173 -10.03 -9.55 -5.44
N TYR A 174 -8.91 -10.14 -5.87
CA TYR A 174 -8.23 -11.17 -5.11
C TYR A 174 -7.62 -10.66 -3.82
N ASN A 175 -7.24 -11.58 -2.94
CA ASN A 175 -6.79 -11.30 -1.58
C ASN A 175 -5.73 -10.19 -1.51
N GLY A 176 -5.99 -9.19 -0.69
CA GLY A 176 -5.09 -8.06 -0.48
C GLY A 176 -4.94 -7.11 -1.67
N SER A 177 -5.68 -7.29 -2.79
CA SER A 177 -5.44 -6.61 -4.09
C SER A 177 -4.01 -6.83 -4.63
N ALA A 178 -3.37 -7.90 -4.21
CA ALA A 178 -1.99 -8.24 -4.58
C ALA A 178 -1.97 -8.97 -5.92
N THR A 179 -2.06 -8.20 -6.99
CA THR A 179 -1.91 -8.64 -8.38
C THR A 179 -0.99 -7.65 -9.10
N PRO A 180 -0.34 -8.03 -10.21
CA PRO A 180 0.50 -7.11 -10.99
C PRO A 180 -0.25 -5.85 -11.41
N LEU A 181 -1.49 -5.98 -11.87
CA LEU A 181 -2.34 -4.84 -12.23
C LEU A 181 -2.60 -3.91 -11.01
N GLY A 182 -2.92 -4.46 -9.85
CA GLY A 182 -3.09 -3.69 -8.63
C GLY A 182 -1.78 -3.01 -8.17
N ALA A 183 -0.64 -3.67 -8.36
CA ALA A 183 0.67 -3.13 -7.97
C ALA A 183 1.06 -1.87 -8.77
N LEU A 184 0.48 -1.64 -9.97
CA LEU A 184 0.68 -0.40 -10.75
C LEU A 184 0.35 0.86 -9.94
N GLY A 185 -0.60 0.81 -9.02
CA GLY A 185 -0.90 1.91 -8.12
C GLY A 185 0.29 2.33 -7.25
N TYR A 186 1.18 1.38 -6.93
CA TYR A 186 2.41 1.68 -6.19
C TYR A 186 3.63 1.95 -7.08
N VAL A 187 3.64 1.50 -8.33
CA VAL A 187 4.55 2.05 -9.36
C VAL A 187 4.32 3.55 -9.47
N GLU A 188 3.06 3.97 -9.57
CA GLU A 188 2.69 5.39 -9.63
C GLU A 188 3.02 6.15 -8.33
N ALA A 189 2.91 5.51 -7.16
CA ALA A 189 3.26 6.11 -5.88
C ALA A 189 4.76 6.44 -5.79
N ALA A 190 5.64 5.60 -6.35
CA ALA A 190 7.08 5.88 -6.44
C ALA A 190 7.36 7.09 -7.33
N VAL A 191 6.68 7.17 -8.49
CA VAL A 191 6.76 8.33 -9.39
C VAL A 191 6.32 9.60 -8.68
N GLU A 192 5.16 9.58 -8.02
CA GLU A 192 4.61 10.71 -7.29
C GLU A 192 5.55 11.21 -6.18
N LEU A 193 6.10 10.28 -5.38
CA LEU A 193 7.06 10.64 -4.34
C LEU A 193 8.32 11.29 -4.94
N ASN A 194 8.87 10.73 -6.01
CA ASN A 194 10.04 11.29 -6.67
C ASN A 194 9.77 12.69 -7.24
N GLU A 195 8.63 12.89 -7.90
CA GLU A 195 8.21 14.22 -8.36
C GLU A 195 8.07 15.22 -7.21
N GLN A 196 7.46 14.82 -6.10
CA GLN A 196 7.35 15.69 -4.91
C GLN A 196 8.73 16.06 -4.35
N CYS A 197 9.64 15.09 -4.29
CA CYS A 197 11.03 15.32 -3.88
C CYS A 197 11.74 16.32 -4.79
N LEU A 198 11.61 16.13 -6.11
CA LEU A 198 12.22 17.03 -7.11
C LEU A 198 11.61 18.44 -7.03
N LYS A 199 10.27 18.55 -6.94
CA LYS A 199 9.57 19.85 -6.89
C LYS A 199 9.82 20.63 -5.60
N LYS A 200 9.94 19.93 -4.47
CA LYS A 200 10.13 20.53 -3.13
C LYS A 200 11.59 20.59 -2.68
N HIS A 201 12.54 20.16 -3.50
CA HIS A 201 13.97 20.07 -3.16
C HIS A 201 14.25 19.21 -1.91
N ILE A 202 13.49 18.11 -1.76
CA ILE A 202 13.68 17.11 -0.70
C ILE A 202 14.58 16.01 -1.25
N ASN A 203 15.63 15.62 -0.51
CA ASN A 203 16.55 14.57 -0.91
C ASN A 203 16.33 13.32 -0.04
N ILE A 204 15.19 12.64 -0.21
CA ILE A 204 14.93 11.36 0.46
C ILE A 204 15.88 10.30 -0.11
N LYS A 205 16.49 9.51 0.78
CA LYS A 205 17.39 8.40 0.45
C LYS A 205 16.79 7.05 0.81
N HIS A 206 16.02 7.00 1.88
CA HIS A 206 15.46 5.78 2.43
C HIS A 206 13.95 5.88 2.51
N VAL A 207 13.25 4.87 1.99
CA VAL A 207 11.78 4.79 2.05
C VAL A 207 11.38 3.51 2.76
N PHE A 208 10.53 3.62 3.79
CA PHE A 208 10.01 2.49 4.56
C PHE A 208 8.59 2.15 4.11
N VAL A 209 8.36 0.89 3.75
CA VAL A 209 7.05 0.37 3.34
C VAL A 209 6.69 -0.89 4.13
N PRO A 210 5.44 -1.07 4.58
CA PRO A 210 4.98 -2.34 5.12
C PRO A 210 4.74 -3.36 4.01
N ALA A 211 4.96 -4.64 4.30
CA ALA A 211 4.59 -5.72 3.40
C ALA A 211 3.97 -6.92 4.13
N GLY A 212 2.76 -7.31 3.71
CA GLY A 212 2.18 -8.63 3.95
C GLY A 212 2.32 -9.46 2.68
N ASN A 213 1.32 -9.38 1.77
CA ASN A 213 1.32 -10.08 0.47
C ASN A 213 2.32 -9.54 -0.59
N GLY A 214 3.17 -8.60 -0.25
CA GLY A 214 4.23 -8.09 -1.14
C GLY A 214 3.82 -7.09 -2.23
N GLY A 215 2.57 -7.08 -2.71
CA GLY A 215 2.17 -6.35 -3.92
C GLY A 215 2.43 -4.83 -3.91
N ILE A 216 2.22 -4.14 -2.76
CA ILE A 216 2.53 -2.70 -2.67
C ILE A 216 4.03 -2.43 -2.64
N ALA A 217 4.79 -3.29 -1.94
CA ALA A 217 6.24 -3.18 -1.89
C ALA A 217 6.83 -3.43 -3.28
N ALA A 218 6.42 -4.49 -3.97
CA ALA A 218 6.86 -4.81 -5.33
C ALA A 218 6.57 -3.65 -6.30
N GLY A 219 5.35 -3.12 -6.33
CA GLY A 219 5.02 -1.98 -7.18
C GLY A 219 5.88 -0.75 -6.90
N PHE A 220 6.12 -0.43 -5.62
CA PHE A 220 6.95 0.71 -5.25
C PHE A 220 8.43 0.49 -5.62
N ILE A 221 8.95 -0.72 -5.42
CA ILE A 221 10.32 -1.11 -5.78
C ILE A 221 10.50 -1.05 -7.29
N PHE A 222 9.56 -1.65 -8.05
CA PHE A 222 9.59 -1.61 -9.51
C PHE A 222 9.58 -0.18 -10.06
N GLY A 223 8.68 0.67 -9.54
CA GLY A 223 8.64 2.09 -9.89
C GLY A 223 9.94 2.83 -9.53
N THR A 224 10.57 2.48 -8.41
CA THR A 224 11.87 3.01 -8.00
C THR A 224 12.98 2.59 -8.98
N GLY A 225 12.95 1.34 -9.45
CA GLY A 225 13.89 0.83 -10.46
C GLY A 225 13.75 1.54 -11.81
N LEU A 226 12.51 1.77 -12.28
CA LEU A 226 12.23 2.52 -13.50
C LEU A 226 12.68 4.00 -13.42
N LEU A 227 12.86 4.54 -12.22
CA LEU A 227 13.28 5.92 -11.97
C LEU A 227 14.78 6.07 -11.71
N ASP A 228 15.60 5.09 -12.06
CA ASP A 228 17.05 5.11 -11.82
C ASP A 228 17.42 5.16 -10.32
N ILE A 229 16.70 4.41 -9.51
CA ILE A 229 16.90 4.17 -8.07
C ILE A 229 17.10 5.47 -7.26
N PRO A 230 16.10 6.37 -7.20
CA PRO A 230 16.19 7.58 -6.38
C PRO A 230 16.20 7.29 -4.88
N PHE A 231 15.68 6.13 -4.45
CA PHE A 231 15.52 5.71 -3.07
C PHE A 231 16.05 4.29 -2.84
N HIS A 232 16.52 3.99 -1.63
CA HIS A 232 16.61 2.62 -1.14
C HIS A 232 15.33 2.27 -0.35
N VAL A 233 14.69 1.14 -0.67
CA VAL A 233 13.41 0.73 -0.10
C VAL A 233 13.62 -0.28 1.02
N HIS A 234 13.25 0.10 2.24
CA HIS A 234 13.25 -0.76 3.41
C HIS A 234 11.88 -1.40 3.56
N VAL A 235 11.78 -2.68 3.26
CA VAL A 235 10.54 -3.45 3.33
C VAL A 235 10.41 -4.09 4.70
N ILE A 236 9.43 -3.65 5.49
CA ILE A 236 9.14 -4.22 6.80
C ILE A 236 8.08 -5.32 6.63
N SER A 237 8.51 -6.57 6.74
CA SER A 237 7.59 -7.70 6.76
C SER A 237 6.71 -7.67 8.00
N VAL A 238 5.41 -7.88 7.81
CA VAL A 238 4.44 -8.04 8.91
C VAL A 238 3.85 -9.45 8.98
N GLU A 239 4.17 -10.27 8.00
CA GLU A 239 3.54 -11.59 7.81
C GLU A 239 4.60 -12.68 7.56
N ASN A 240 5.31 -12.62 6.46
CA ASN A 240 6.19 -13.67 5.97
C ASN A 240 7.62 -13.54 6.52
N PRO A 241 8.36 -14.65 6.69
CA PRO A 241 9.80 -14.60 6.86
C PRO A 241 10.50 -13.89 5.69
N LYS A 242 11.67 -13.33 5.97
CA LYS A 242 12.45 -12.51 5.01
C LYS A 242 12.59 -13.16 3.63
N ASN A 243 13.00 -14.43 3.60
CA ASN A 243 13.27 -15.12 2.33
C ASN A 243 12.00 -15.37 1.53
N GLU A 244 10.88 -15.72 2.20
CA GLU A 244 9.59 -15.92 1.55
C GLU A 244 9.07 -14.60 0.96
N LEU A 245 9.14 -13.51 1.72
CA LEU A 245 8.71 -12.20 1.22
C LEU A 245 9.59 -11.72 0.07
N TYR A 246 10.91 -12.00 0.13
CA TYR A 246 11.82 -11.69 -0.96
C TYR A 246 11.40 -12.39 -2.26
N GLU A 247 11.13 -13.70 -2.21
CA GLU A 247 10.68 -14.47 -3.38
C GLU A 247 9.33 -13.99 -3.90
N ILE A 248 8.41 -13.64 -3.01
CA ILE A 248 7.12 -13.04 -3.41
C ILE A 248 7.35 -11.74 -4.19
N ILE A 249 8.18 -10.83 -3.67
CA ILE A 249 8.46 -9.55 -4.34
C ILE A 249 9.17 -9.79 -5.67
N PHE A 250 10.14 -10.68 -5.71
CA PHE A 250 10.90 -11.03 -6.92
C PHE A 250 9.98 -11.58 -8.02
N ASN A 251 9.03 -12.45 -7.66
CA ASN A 251 8.05 -12.97 -8.61
C ASN A 251 7.13 -11.86 -9.13
N PHE A 252 6.67 -10.96 -8.25
CA PHE A 252 5.89 -9.79 -8.65
C PHE A 252 6.64 -8.88 -9.62
N GLU A 253 7.95 -8.71 -9.44
CA GLU A 253 8.75 -7.90 -10.37
C GLU A 253 8.79 -8.50 -11.77
N ASN A 254 9.00 -9.82 -11.89
CA ASN A 254 8.94 -10.50 -13.17
C ASN A 254 7.56 -10.34 -13.83
N GLU A 255 6.49 -10.48 -13.06
CA GLU A 255 5.12 -10.27 -13.56
C GLU A 255 4.86 -8.81 -13.96
N LEU A 256 5.46 -7.83 -13.29
CA LEU A 256 5.36 -6.41 -13.64
C LEU A 256 6.18 -6.08 -14.89
N GLU A 257 7.37 -6.68 -15.07
CA GLU A 257 8.16 -6.56 -16.30
C GLU A 257 7.35 -7.06 -17.50
N ASP A 258 6.73 -8.23 -17.37
CA ASP A 258 5.89 -8.81 -18.44
C ASP A 258 4.65 -7.94 -18.71
N LEU A 259 3.98 -7.45 -17.67
CA LEU A 259 2.77 -6.64 -17.80
C LEU A 259 3.03 -5.28 -18.44
N ILE A 260 4.08 -4.59 -17.99
CA ILE A 260 4.43 -3.23 -18.46
C ILE A 260 5.17 -3.30 -19.79
N GLY A 261 5.93 -4.37 -20.04
CA GLY A 261 6.78 -4.54 -21.21
C GLY A 261 8.13 -3.82 -21.09
N GLU A 262 8.57 -3.54 -19.85
CA GLU A 262 9.86 -2.90 -19.55
C GLU A 262 10.61 -3.74 -18.52
N LYS A 263 11.92 -3.94 -18.75
CA LYS A 263 12.79 -4.66 -17.83
C LYS A 263 13.59 -3.71 -16.95
N LEU A 264 13.75 -4.06 -15.69
CA LEU A 264 14.64 -3.33 -14.81
C LEU A 264 16.10 -3.54 -15.24
N SER A 265 16.86 -2.44 -15.30
CA SER A 265 18.29 -2.47 -15.58
C SER A 265 19.14 -2.84 -14.37
N TYR A 266 18.51 -3.06 -13.22
CA TYR A 266 19.16 -3.24 -11.92
C TYR A 266 18.69 -4.52 -11.25
N ASN A 267 19.59 -5.12 -10.46
CA ASN A 267 19.19 -6.17 -9.53
C ASN A 267 18.35 -5.57 -8.38
N ILE A 268 17.30 -6.26 -7.99
CA ILE A 268 16.39 -5.90 -6.89
C ILE A 268 17.14 -5.63 -5.57
N ASP A 269 18.25 -6.34 -5.31
CA ASP A 269 19.09 -6.15 -4.13
C ASP A 269 19.73 -4.76 -4.04
N ASN A 270 19.86 -4.08 -5.18
CA ASN A 270 20.35 -2.70 -5.22
C ASN A 270 19.25 -1.69 -4.82
N ILE A 271 17.98 -2.10 -4.88
CA ILE A 271 16.81 -1.24 -4.68
C ILE A 271 16.23 -1.42 -3.28
N MET A 272 16.20 -2.64 -2.76
CA MET A 272 15.51 -2.95 -1.51
C MET A 272 16.33 -3.75 -0.50
N THR A 273 15.85 -3.72 0.75
CA THR A 273 16.22 -4.68 1.80
C THR A 273 14.97 -5.09 2.58
N VAL A 274 14.79 -6.40 2.79
CA VAL A 274 13.66 -6.96 3.55
C VAL A 274 14.07 -7.21 5.00
N TYR A 275 13.22 -6.83 5.94
CA TYR A 275 13.38 -7.03 7.38
C TYR A 275 12.16 -7.73 7.95
N ASP A 276 12.35 -8.84 8.68
CA ASP A 276 11.29 -9.62 9.31
C ASP A 276 11.36 -9.65 10.85
N ASN A 277 12.36 -9.01 11.42
CA ASN A 277 12.57 -8.92 12.87
C ASN A 277 11.55 -8.03 13.61
N TYR A 278 10.71 -7.28 12.89
CA TYR A 278 9.65 -6.43 13.46
C TYR A 278 8.25 -7.06 13.34
N ARG A 279 8.12 -8.23 12.69
CA ARG A 279 6.81 -8.86 12.43
C ARG A 279 6.13 -9.46 13.67
N GLY A 280 6.91 -9.74 14.73
CA GLY A 280 6.45 -10.51 15.88
C GLY A 280 6.14 -11.96 15.47
N GLU A 281 5.04 -12.51 15.97
CA GLU A 281 4.59 -13.87 15.62
C GLU A 281 3.99 -13.99 14.21
N GLY A 282 3.76 -12.85 13.53
CA GLY A 282 3.25 -12.82 12.17
C GLY A 282 2.08 -11.85 11.98
N TRP A 283 1.28 -12.13 10.94
CA TRP A 283 0.15 -11.28 10.59
C TRP A 283 -0.92 -11.25 11.69
N GLY A 284 -1.43 -10.06 11.97
CA GLY A 284 -2.46 -9.85 13.00
C GLY A 284 -1.93 -9.77 14.43
N CYS A 285 -0.70 -10.24 14.69
CA CYS A 285 -0.09 -10.20 16.02
C CYS A 285 0.69 -8.90 16.22
N SER A 286 0.39 -8.12 17.25
CA SER A 286 1.19 -6.96 17.63
C SER A 286 2.43 -7.37 18.43
N THR A 287 3.40 -6.45 18.54
CA THR A 287 4.51 -6.54 19.48
C THR A 287 4.36 -5.42 20.52
N LYS A 288 5.04 -5.54 21.65
CA LYS A 288 5.02 -4.49 22.68
C LYS A 288 5.46 -3.14 22.10
N GLU A 289 6.52 -3.14 21.31
CA GLU A 289 7.08 -1.95 20.66
C GLU A 289 6.09 -1.34 19.66
N SER A 290 5.36 -2.18 18.90
CA SER A 290 4.35 -1.70 17.96
C SER A 290 3.13 -1.11 18.67
N ASP A 291 2.71 -1.69 19.78
CA ASP A 291 1.61 -1.16 20.61
C ASP A 291 2.01 0.19 21.25
N GLU A 292 3.22 0.31 21.81
CA GLU A 292 3.74 1.56 22.36
C GLU A 292 3.88 2.66 21.28
N MET A 293 4.28 2.29 20.05
CA MET A 293 4.45 3.22 18.94
C MET A 293 3.14 3.87 18.51
N ILE A 294 2.00 3.17 18.61
CA ILE A 294 0.67 3.74 18.31
C ILE A 294 0.44 5.00 19.18
N PHE A 295 0.66 4.89 20.48
CA PHE A 295 0.49 6.00 21.41
C PHE A 295 1.57 7.06 21.24
N GLN A 296 2.83 6.65 21.01
CA GLN A 296 3.94 7.57 20.85
C GLN A 296 3.75 8.46 19.62
N LEU A 297 3.46 7.89 18.45
CA LEU A 297 3.29 8.66 17.23
C LEU A 297 2.06 9.59 17.30
N ALA A 298 0.95 9.09 17.87
CA ALA A 298 -0.24 9.90 18.06
C ALA A 298 0.01 11.10 18.98
N ARG A 299 0.75 10.92 20.09
CA ARG A 299 1.06 11.99 21.04
C ARG A 299 2.09 12.99 20.53
N LEU A 300 3.03 12.55 19.69
CA LEU A 300 4.07 13.43 19.14
C LEU A 300 3.59 14.18 17.90
N GLU A 301 2.90 13.51 16.98
CA GLU A 301 2.63 14.04 15.64
C GLU A 301 1.13 14.18 15.34
N GLY A 302 0.23 13.68 16.20
CA GLY A 302 -1.20 13.65 15.93
C GLY A 302 -1.59 12.66 14.81
N ILE A 303 -0.76 11.63 14.59
CA ILE A 303 -0.93 10.65 13.51
C ILE A 303 -1.24 9.28 14.11
N PHE A 304 -2.31 8.66 13.60
CA PHE A 304 -2.75 7.34 14.05
C PHE A 304 -2.18 6.24 13.15
N VAL A 305 -1.60 5.23 13.78
CA VAL A 305 -1.15 3.98 13.15
C VAL A 305 -1.84 2.81 13.83
N GLU A 306 -1.90 1.63 13.18
CA GLU A 306 -2.61 0.45 13.67
C GLU A 306 -1.63 -0.73 13.91
N LYS A 307 -2.10 -1.76 14.62
CA LYS A 307 -1.27 -2.84 15.18
C LYS A 307 -0.61 -3.76 14.14
N VAL A 308 -1.21 -3.94 12.95
CA VAL A 308 -0.80 -5.00 12.02
C VAL A 308 0.34 -4.57 11.10
N TYR A 309 0.21 -3.40 10.47
CA TYR A 309 1.12 -2.93 9.40
C TYR A 309 1.91 -1.70 9.81
N THR A 310 1.18 -0.64 10.15
CA THR A 310 1.72 0.70 10.15
C THR A 310 2.59 0.99 11.36
N SER A 311 2.21 0.52 12.55
CA SER A 311 3.05 0.70 13.75
C SER A 311 4.35 -0.09 13.67
N LYS A 312 4.34 -1.33 13.16
CA LYS A 312 5.55 -2.15 12.97
C LYS A 312 6.55 -1.48 12.02
N THR A 313 6.04 -0.86 10.95
CA THR A 313 6.90 -0.15 9.99
C THR A 313 7.57 1.06 10.61
N VAL A 314 6.83 1.84 11.42
CA VAL A 314 7.42 2.97 12.15
C VAL A 314 8.43 2.50 13.19
N VAL A 315 8.16 1.38 13.89
CA VAL A 315 9.14 0.77 14.82
C VAL A 315 10.43 0.45 14.10
N GLY A 316 10.35 -0.26 12.95
CA GLY A 316 11.54 -0.60 12.15
C GLY A 316 12.32 0.64 11.72
N MET A 317 11.64 1.67 11.22
CA MET A 317 12.26 2.94 10.86
C MET A 317 12.97 3.60 12.04
N VAL A 318 12.30 3.71 13.18
CA VAL A 318 12.84 4.36 14.38
C VAL A 318 14.03 3.58 14.95
N ASP A 319 13.96 2.26 14.96
CA ASP A 319 15.04 1.41 15.43
C ASP A 319 16.31 1.56 14.57
N MET A 320 16.19 1.50 13.25
CA MET A 320 17.33 1.65 12.34
C MET A 320 17.98 3.03 12.43
N VAL A 321 17.18 4.07 12.63
CA VAL A 321 17.68 5.43 12.83
C VAL A 321 18.39 5.57 14.18
N LYS A 322 17.81 5.08 15.28
CA LYS A 322 18.40 5.14 16.62
C LYS A 322 19.72 4.37 16.71
N ASN A 323 19.78 3.22 16.06
CA ASN A 323 20.96 2.35 16.04
C ASN A 323 22.02 2.76 15.00
N ASN A 324 21.83 3.91 14.33
CA ASN A 324 22.73 4.44 13.29
C ASN A 324 22.95 3.46 12.10
N VAL A 325 21.99 2.57 11.83
CA VAL A 325 21.95 1.79 10.59
C VAL A 325 21.74 2.74 9.40
N ILE A 326 20.91 3.75 9.61
CA ILE A 326 20.75 4.90 8.71
C ILE A 326 21.45 6.10 9.31
N PRO A 327 22.38 6.73 8.58
CA PRO A 327 23.08 7.94 9.05
C PRO A 327 22.12 9.08 9.39
N LYS A 328 22.41 9.82 10.46
CA LYS A 328 21.55 10.91 10.96
C LYS A 328 21.32 12.07 9.98
N ASN A 329 22.20 12.22 9.00
CA ASN A 329 22.14 13.25 7.96
C ASN A 329 21.43 12.78 6.67
N GLU A 330 21.00 11.52 6.60
CA GLU A 330 20.25 10.99 5.46
C GLU A 330 18.76 11.10 5.71
N SER A 331 18.02 11.52 4.69
CA SER A 331 16.58 11.74 4.80
C SER A 331 15.82 10.41 4.62
N VAL A 332 14.90 10.17 5.53
CA VAL A 332 14.06 8.97 5.60
C VAL A 332 12.60 9.35 5.37
N CYS A 333 11.87 8.54 4.62
CA CYS A 333 10.42 8.67 4.43
C CYS A 333 9.71 7.39 4.82
N TYR A 334 8.70 7.50 5.65
CA TYR A 334 7.75 6.43 5.95
C TYR A 334 6.50 6.59 5.08
N ILE A 335 6.07 5.52 4.40
CA ILE A 335 4.79 5.50 3.68
C ILE A 335 3.70 5.03 4.63
N HIS A 336 2.83 5.94 5.03
CA HIS A 336 1.69 5.64 5.89
C HIS A 336 0.54 5.07 5.06
N THR A 337 0.36 3.77 5.12
CA THR A 337 -0.59 3.03 4.28
C THR A 337 -2.05 3.04 4.76
N GLY A 338 -2.35 3.70 5.87
CA GLY A 338 -3.72 3.79 6.41
C GLY A 338 -3.96 2.83 7.56
N GLY A 339 -5.14 2.17 7.56
CA GLY A 339 -5.52 1.21 8.59
C GLY A 339 -6.39 1.78 9.72
N LEU A 340 -6.85 3.03 9.60
CA LEU A 340 -7.65 3.70 10.64
C LEU A 340 -8.92 2.91 11.01
N GLY A 341 -9.59 2.28 10.02
CA GLY A 341 -10.80 1.49 10.29
C GLY A 341 -10.51 0.31 11.22
N ALA A 342 -9.42 -0.41 10.98
CA ALA A 342 -9.03 -1.53 11.84
C ALA A 342 -8.67 -1.08 13.25
N LEU A 343 -8.09 0.11 13.41
CA LEU A 343 -7.69 0.64 14.73
C LEU A 343 -8.85 0.70 15.71
N PHE A 344 -10.05 1.09 15.28
CA PHE A 344 -11.24 1.17 16.15
C PHE A 344 -11.79 -0.18 16.62
N ALA A 345 -11.30 -1.29 16.09
CA ALA A 345 -11.62 -2.64 16.54
C ALA A 345 -10.44 -3.30 17.29
N GLN A 346 -9.36 -2.56 17.56
CA GLN A 346 -8.14 -3.08 18.19
C GLN A 346 -7.99 -2.65 19.66
N PHE A 347 -8.89 -1.81 20.18
CA PHE A 347 -8.89 -1.28 21.55
C PHE A 347 -10.27 -1.37 22.19
#